data_19787ef1781b928fd62b6a2a8d7f27af
#
_entry.id   19787ef1781b928fd62b6a2a8d7f27af
#
_cell.length_a   1.000
_cell.length_b   1.000
_cell.length_c   1.000
_cell.angle_alpha   90.00
_cell.angle_beta   90.00
_cell.angle_gamma   90.00
#
_symmetry.space_group_name_H-M   'P 1'
#
loop_
_entity.id
_entity.type
_entity.pdbx_description
1 polymer ?
#
loop_
_entity_poly.entity_id
_entity_poly.type
_entity_poly.pdbx_seq_one_letter_code
_entity_poly.pdbx_strand_id
1 'polypeptide(L)'
;GLPGLLASLGLAGSRAAGVDLYGPDPLESYLNGALRTSSTRIGYPLAVHRVRDAAEQGTLLFEDDDFTVRCTPLTHRVPAYAYRIEQKPLAGRFDIEKARELNIPPGPVYAQLKRGETVTLEDGRSIDGTSLCGEERPGVSVVYCTDTVFCEAAIELARGADLLIHESTFAHGEAEMAFQKQHSTSTMAAQTAAEAGVGQLVLTHLSPRYVPGNPVTPQDLLDEAKAIFPNTLLAKDFLSIDVKPRCNSS
;
A
#
# COMPACT_ATOMS: atom_id res chain seq x y z
N GLY A 1 3.08 -14.15 -12.19
CA GLY A 1 3.34 -13.71 -10.95
C GLY A 1 3.12 -14.51 -9.69
N LEU A 2 1.91 -14.50 -9.12
CA LEU A 2 1.68 -14.96 -7.74
C LEU A 2 2.13 -16.41 -7.45
N PRO A 3 1.82 -17.44 -8.27
CA PRO A 3 2.32 -18.79 -8.00
C PRO A 3 3.85 -18.88 -7.97
N GLY A 4 4.51 -18.17 -8.89
CA GLY A 4 5.98 -18.09 -8.92
C GLY A 4 6.57 -17.39 -7.70
N LEU A 5 5.96 -16.30 -7.24
CA LEU A 5 6.36 -15.61 -6.01
C LEU A 5 6.27 -16.54 -4.80
N LEU A 6 5.13 -17.24 -4.63
CA LEU A 6 4.95 -18.17 -3.52
C LEU A 6 5.98 -19.30 -3.55
N ALA A 7 6.28 -19.85 -4.73
CA ALA A 7 7.33 -20.87 -4.87
C ALA A 7 8.70 -20.31 -4.47
N SER A 8 9.06 -19.11 -4.94
CA SER A 8 10.35 -18.47 -4.62
C SER A 8 10.51 -18.17 -3.14
N LEU A 9 9.43 -17.76 -2.46
CA LEU A 9 9.45 -17.55 -1.00
C LEU A 9 9.77 -18.83 -0.23
N GLY A 10 9.33 -19.99 -0.73
CA GLY A 10 9.66 -21.29 -0.14
C GLY A 10 11.14 -21.66 -0.31
N LEU A 11 11.75 -21.25 -1.42
CA LEU A 11 13.17 -21.51 -1.68
C LEU A 11 14.11 -20.57 -0.88
N ALA A 12 13.66 -19.36 -0.56
CA ALA A 12 14.47 -18.33 0.12
C ALA A 12 14.68 -18.60 1.63
N GLY A 13 14.09 -19.64 2.18
CA GLY A 13 14.24 -20.03 3.58
C GLY A 13 12.93 -20.27 4.31
N SER A 14 13.01 -20.92 5.48
CA SER A 14 11.84 -21.30 6.26
C SER A 14 11.01 -20.07 6.70
N ARG A 15 9.79 -19.93 6.16
CA ARG A 15 8.77 -19.05 6.71
C ARG A 15 7.90 -19.83 7.69
N ALA A 16 8.42 -20.05 8.90
CA ALA A 16 7.71 -20.79 9.94
C ALA A 16 6.35 -20.13 10.29
N ALA A 17 6.26 -18.81 10.19
CA ALA A 17 5.04 -18.07 10.46
C ALA A 17 3.98 -18.18 9.34
N GLY A 18 4.33 -18.72 8.16
CA GLY A 18 3.42 -18.83 7.03
C GLY A 18 3.26 -17.55 6.19
N VAL A 19 2.29 -17.59 5.27
CA VAL A 19 1.89 -16.46 4.41
C VAL A 19 0.38 -16.38 4.39
N ASP A 20 -0.16 -15.19 4.61
CA ASP A 20 -1.56 -14.86 4.45
C ASP A 20 -1.78 -14.15 3.12
N LEU A 21 -2.77 -14.62 2.35
CA LEU A 21 -3.21 -14.01 1.11
C LEU A 21 -4.65 -13.53 1.23
N TYR A 22 -4.88 -12.28 0.84
CA TYR A 22 -6.21 -11.68 0.79
C TYR A 22 -6.60 -11.43 -0.66
N GLY A 23 -7.78 -11.88 -1.07
CA GLY A 23 -8.23 -11.69 -2.44
C GLY A 23 -9.63 -12.25 -2.72
N PRO A 24 -10.14 -12.06 -3.96
CA PRO A 24 -11.48 -12.49 -4.35
C PRO A 24 -11.65 -14.00 -4.31
N ASP A 25 -12.91 -14.46 -4.26
CA ASP A 25 -13.27 -15.87 -4.20
C ASP A 25 -12.50 -16.82 -5.13
N PRO A 26 -12.24 -16.47 -6.41
CA PRO A 26 -11.51 -17.36 -7.32
C PRO A 26 -10.04 -17.57 -6.98
N LEU A 27 -9.45 -16.78 -6.08
CA LEU A 27 -8.02 -16.82 -5.78
C LEU A 27 -7.56 -18.19 -5.30
N GLU A 28 -8.28 -18.80 -4.37
CA GLU A 28 -7.92 -20.11 -3.80
C GLU A 28 -7.97 -21.22 -4.86
N SER A 29 -9.02 -21.26 -5.67
CA SER A 29 -9.16 -22.25 -6.73
C SER A 29 -8.12 -22.06 -7.83
N TYR A 30 -7.81 -20.83 -8.20
CA TYR A 30 -6.74 -20.50 -9.13
C TYR A 30 -5.37 -20.97 -8.63
N LEU A 31 -5.02 -20.66 -7.38
CA LEU A 31 -3.75 -21.08 -6.79
C LEU A 31 -3.63 -22.60 -6.71
N ASN A 32 -4.67 -23.28 -6.21
CA ASN A 32 -4.69 -24.74 -6.13
C ASN A 32 -4.54 -25.39 -7.52
N GLY A 33 -5.20 -24.84 -8.53
CA GLY A 33 -5.05 -25.27 -9.92
C GLY A 33 -3.63 -25.07 -10.43
N ALA A 34 -3.08 -23.86 -10.29
CA ALA A 34 -1.75 -23.52 -10.77
C ALA A 34 -0.64 -24.35 -10.09
N LEU A 35 -0.67 -24.46 -8.77
CA LEU A 35 0.32 -25.21 -8.00
C LEU A 35 0.27 -26.72 -8.33
N ARG A 36 -0.93 -27.28 -8.46
CA ARG A 36 -1.12 -28.68 -8.82
C ARG A 36 -0.59 -28.99 -10.22
N THR A 37 -0.93 -28.16 -11.22
CA THR A 37 -0.53 -28.41 -12.62
C THR A 37 0.96 -28.21 -12.84
N SER A 38 1.60 -27.29 -12.08
CA SER A 38 3.06 -27.10 -12.13
C SER A 38 3.84 -28.04 -11.20
N SER A 39 3.15 -28.96 -10.48
CA SER A 39 3.77 -29.83 -9.46
C SER A 39 4.56 -29.05 -8.40
N THR A 40 4.22 -27.78 -8.19
CA THR A 40 4.88 -26.91 -7.22
C THR A 40 4.39 -27.22 -5.80
N ARG A 41 5.33 -27.42 -4.88
CA ARG A 41 5.05 -27.58 -3.44
C ARG A 41 5.49 -26.35 -2.68
N ILE A 42 4.59 -25.83 -1.85
CA ILE A 42 4.88 -24.74 -0.91
C ILE A 42 5.27 -25.38 0.41
N GLY A 43 6.46 -25.11 0.90
CA GLY A 43 7.04 -25.71 2.11
C GLY A 43 6.70 -24.97 3.41
N TYR A 44 5.68 -24.10 3.41
CA TYR A 44 5.26 -23.29 4.56
C TYR A 44 3.71 -23.19 4.61
N PRO A 45 3.12 -22.85 5.77
CA PRO A 45 1.68 -22.62 5.87
C PRO A 45 1.23 -21.49 4.94
N LEU A 46 0.15 -21.71 4.19
CA LEU A 46 -0.47 -20.71 3.32
C LEU A 46 -1.95 -20.62 3.66
N ALA A 47 -2.39 -19.47 4.14
CA ALA A 47 -3.80 -19.16 4.38
C ALA A 47 -4.33 -18.22 3.29
N VAL A 48 -5.52 -18.52 2.76
CA VAL A 48 -6.20 -17.67 1.77
C VAL A 48 -7.46 -17.12 2.40
N HIS A 49 -7.48 -15.79 2.56
CA HIS A 49 -8.60 -15.03 3.13
C HIS A 49 -9.44 -14.43 2.01
N ARG A 50 -10.72 -14.74 1.99
CA ARG A 50 -11.66 -14.25 0.98
C ARG A 50 -12.11 -12.84 1.30
N VAL A 51 -12.00 -11.95 0.34
CA VAL A 51 -12.37 -10.52 0.46
C VAL A 51 -13.81 -10.25 0.00
N ARG A 52 -14.61 -11.29 -0.33
CA ARG A 52 -15.96 -11.12 -0.89
C ARG A 52 -16.94 -10.36 0.00
N ASP A 53 -16.77 -10.48 1.32
CA ASP A 53 -17.65 -9.84 2.30
C ASP A 53 -17.19 -8.41 2.64
N ALA A 54 -16.12 -7.93 2.03
CA ALA A 54 -15.70 -6.54 2.07
C ALA A 54 -16.61 -5.66 1.19
N ALA A 55 -17.93 -5.89 1.24
CA ALA A 55 -18.92 -5.09 0.53
C ALA A 55 -19.02 -3.66 1.08
N GLU A 56 -18.47 -3.40 2.27
CA GLU A 56 -18.44 -2.10 2.89
C GLU A 56 -17.13 -1.36 2.60
N GLN A 57 -17.22 -0.08 2.38
CA GLN A 57 -16.07 0.79 2.16
C GLN A 57 -15.09 0.71 3.36
N GLY A 58 -13.81 0.54 3.06
CA GLY A 58 -12.76 0.60 4.07
C GLY A 58 -12.71 -0.59 5.02
N THR A 59 -13.19 -1.77 4.62
CA THR A 59 -13.12 -2.99 5.45
C THR A 59 -11.68 -3.28 5.88
N LEU A 60 -11.48 -3.45 7.19
CA LEU A 60 -10.19 -3.84 7.76
C LEU A 60 -9.88 -5.31 7.41
N LEU A 61 -8.76 -5.54 6.74
CA LEU A 61 -8.29 -6.88 6.37
C LEU A 61 -7.22 -7.40 7.32
N PHE A 62 -6.32 -6.51 7.73
CA PHE A 62 -5.16 -6.86 8.54
C PHE A 62 -4.79 -5.70 9.48
N GLU A 63 -4.35 -6.03 10.66
CA GLU A 63 -3.78 -5.09 11.63
C GLU A 63 -2.76 -5.80 12.50
N ASP A 64 -1.60 -5.18 12.69
CA ASP A 64 -0.58 -5.53 13.67
C ASP A 64 -0.10 -4.29 14.43
N ASP A 65 1.02 -4.37 15.12
CA ASP A 65 1.55 -3.24 15.91
C ASP A 65 2.04 -2.08 15.02
N ASP A 66 2.43 -2.35 13.77
CA ASP A 66 3.07 -1.39 12.87
C ASP A 66 2.16 -0.89 11.75
N PHE A 67 1.21 -1.74 11.26
CA PHE A 67 0.42 -1.46 10.08
C PHE A 67 -1.06 -1.80 10.22
N THR A 68 -1.88 -1.10 9.44
CA THR A 68 -3.24 -1.51 9.10
C THR A 68 -3.37 -1.67 7.60
N VAL A 69 -4.20 -2.63 7.15
CA VAL A 69 -4.56 -2.79 5.74
C VAL A 69 -6.08 -2.80 5.62
N ARG A 70 -6.60 -1.89 4.82
CA ARG A 70 -8.03 -1.79 4.50
C ARG A 70 -8.26 -2.03 3.03
N CYS A 71 -9.45 -2.48 2.66
CA CYS A 71 -9.84 -2.61 1.26
C CYS A 71 -11.23 -2.06 0.99
N THR A 72 -11.48 -1.80 -0.29
CA THR A 72 -12.77 -1.35 -0.82
C THR A 72 -13.01 -2.02 -2.17
N PRO A 73 -14.23 -2.52 -2.46
CA PRO A 73 -14.56 -3.02 -3.78
C PRO A 73 -14.57 -1.87 -4.80
N LEU A 74 -14.07 -2.18 -5.98
CA LEU A 74 -14.02 -1.28 -7.13
C LEU A 74 -15.01 -1.72 -8.21
N THR A 75 -15.26 -0.83 -9.18
CA THR A 75 -16.19 -1.11 -10.27
C THR A 75 -15.44 -1.60 -11.49
N HIS A 76 -15.42 -2.92 -11.68
CA HIS A 76 -14.82 -3.58 -12.83
C HIS A 76 -15.63 -4.82 -13.24
N ARG A 77 -15.37 -5.37 -14.46
CA ARG A 77 -16.06 -6.55 -15.01
C ARG A 77 -15.88 -7.84 -14.20
N VAL A 78 -14.83 -7.90 -13.41
CA VAL A 78 -14.55 -8.97 -12.45
C VAL A 78 -14.34 -8.36 -11.07
N PRO A 79 -14.48 -9.11 -9.96
CA PRO A 79 -14.21 -8.58 -8.63
C PRO A 79 -12.82 -7.94 -8.57
N ALA A 80 -12.77 -6.65 -8.28
CA ALA A 80 -11.57 -5.85 -8.16
C ALA A 80 -11.63 -5.02 -6.88
N TYR A 81 -10.48 -4.75 -6.28
CA TYR A 81 -10.39 -4.09 -4.99
C TYR A 81 -9.27 -3.05 -4.99
N ALA A 82 -9.49 -1.96 -4.28
CA ALA A 82 -8.42 -1.09 -3.84
C ALA A 82 -7.98 -1.47 -2.44
N TYR A 83 -6.71 -1.23 -2.15
CA TYR A 83 -6.10 -1.51 -0.85
C TYR A 83 -5.42 -0.25 -0.31
N ARG A 84 -5.65 0.05 0.97
CA ARG A 84 -4.97 1.10 1.72
C ARG A 84 -4.10 0.46 2.78
N ILE A 85 -2.81 0.71 2.72
CA ILE A 85 -1.81 0.29 3.69
C ILE A 85 -1.41 1.54 4.46
N GLU A 86 -1.60 1.53 5.78
CA GLU A 86 -1.23 2.63 6.66
C GLU A 86 -0.24 2.15 7.70
N GLN A 87 0.87 2.83 7.80
CA GLN A 87 1.78 2.68 8.92
C GLN A 87 1.20 3.41 10.13
N LYS A 88 1.17 2.75 11.28
CA LYS A 88 0.78 3.40 12.54
C LYS A 88 1.78 4.49 12.92
N PRO A 89 1.38 5.50 13.71
CA PRO A 89 2.31 6.51 14.19
C PRO A 89 3.51 5.87 14.88
N LEU A 90 4.68 6.42 14.63
CA LEU A 90 5.93 5.95 15.20
C LEU A 90 6.29 6.81 16.41
N ALA A 91 6.81 6.19 17.46
CA ALA A 91 7.37 6.93 18.57
C ALA A 91 8.36 7.99 18.08
N GLY A 92 8.38 9.12 18.73
CA GLY A 92 9.28 10.21 18.43
C GLY A 92 10.75 9.80 18.56
N ARG A 93 11.65 10.71 18.17
CA ARG A 93 13.08 10.42 18.28
C ARG A 93 13.47 10.22 19.75
N PHE A 94 14.09 9.08 20.04
CA PHE A 94 14.57 8.74 21.37
C PHE A 94 15.71 9.68 21.80
N ASP A 95 15.55 10.29 22.96
CA ASP A 95 16.55 11.18 23.55
C ASP A 95 17.58 10.37 24.35
N ILE A 96 18.71 10.08 23.70
CA ILE A 96 19.81 9.31 24.28
C ILE A 96 20.47 10.08 25.42
N GLU A 97 20.56 11.40 25.34
CA GLU A 97 21.22 12.22 26.36
C GLU A 97 20.37 12.20 27.64
N LYS A 98 19.08 12.39 27.52
CA LYS A 98 18.15 12.28 28.66
C LYS A 98 18.18 10.88 29.28
N ALA A 99 18.28 9.81 28.48
CA ALA A 99 18.42 8.46 28.99
C ALA A 99 19.73 8.28 29.77
N ARG A 100 20.84 8.90 29.34
CA ARG A 100 22.12 8.91 30.05
C ARG A 100 22.04 9.69 31.36
N GLU A 101 21.40 10.87 31.35
CA GLU A 101 21.19 11.69 32.56
C GLU A 101 20.40 10.92 33.63
N LEU A 102 19.43 10.10 33.21
CA LEU A 102 18.67 9.22 34.07
C LEU A 102 19.43 7.94 34.50
N ASN A 103 20.70 7.81 34.10
CA ASN A 103 21.54 6.64 34.37
C ASN A 103 20.90 5.33 33.89
N ILE A 104 20.22 5.34 32.75
CA ILE A 104 19.68 4.13 32.14
C ILE A 104 20.80 3.43 31.36
N PRO A 105 21.16 2.16 31.68
CA PRO A 105 22.25 1.48 31.02
C PRO A 105 21.91 1.22 29.54
N PRO A 106 22.85 1.49 28.61
CA PRO A 106 22.64 1.19 27.21
C PRO A 106 22.53 -0.33 27.01
N GLY A 107 21.57 -0.77 26.19
CA GLY A 107 21.33 -2.18 25.96
C GLY A 107 19.93 -2.46 25.40
N PRO A 108 19.44 -3.70 25.52
CA PRO A 108 18.10 -4.09 25.04
C PRO A 108 16.95 -3.20 25.56
N VAL A 109 17.12 -2.65 26.79
CA VAL A 109 16.16 -1.73 27.41
C VAL A 109 15.89 -0.49 26.54
N TYR A 110 16.90 0.01 25.81
CA TYR A 110 16.71 1.14 24.91
C TYR A 110 15.77 0.81 23.76
N ALA A 111 15.74 -0.43 23.29
CA ALA A 111 14.81 -0.83 22.23
C ALA A 111 13.36 -0.81 22.70
N GLN A 112 13.10 -1.20 23.95
CA GLN A 112 11.78 -1.14 24.57
C GLN A 112 11.34 0.32 24.81
N LEU A 113 12.22 1.12 25.41
CA LEU A 113 11.96 2.53 25.66
C LEU A 113 11.73 3.33 24.36
N LYS A 114 12.46 2.99 23.28
CA LYS A 114 12.23 3.58 21.94
C LYS A 114 10.86 3.31 21.35
N ARG A 115 10.22 2.21 21.76
CA ARG A 115 8.83 1.90 21.36
C ARG A 115 7.80 2.55 22.28
N GLY A 116 8.26 3.35 23.27
CA GLY A 116 7.38 4.01 24.24
C GLY A 116 6.93 3.08 25.36
N GLU A 117 7.50 1.86 25.50
CA GLU A 117 7.16 0.92 26.55
C GLU A 117 7.66 1.39 27.92
N THR A 118 6.90 1.07 28.96
CA THR A 118 7.36 1.27 30.35
C THR A 118 8.25 0.10 30.75
N VAL A 119 9.47 0.38 31.20
CA VAL A 119 10.46 -0.63 31.61
C VAL A 119 10.84 -0.45 33.07
N THR A 120 10.86 -1.53 33.85
CA THR A 120 11.40 -1.54 35.20
C THR A 120 12.88 -1.91 35.16
N LEU A 121 13.73 -1.03 35.63
CA LEU A 121 15.19 -1.23 35.73
C LEU A 121 15.55 -2.16 36.90
N GLU A 122 16.78 -2.67 36.92
CA GLU A 122 17.28 -3.56 37.99
C GLU A 122 17.30 -2.89 39.37
N ASP A 123 17.38 -1.56 39.43
CA ASP A 123 17.34 -0.78 40.65
C ASP A 123 15.90 -0.49 41.17
N GLY A 124 14.88 -1.07 40.49
CA GLY A 124 13.47 -0.94 40.85
C GLY A 124 12.76 0.30 40.29
N ARG A 125 13.47 1.20 39.60
CA ARG A 125 12.82 2.36 38.97
C ARG A 125 12.05 1.94 37.73
N SER A 126 10.84 2.48 37.59
CA SER A 126 10.02 2.31 36.39
C SER A 126 10.17 3.55 35.50
N ILE A 127 10.60 3.33 34.27
CA ILE A 127 10.84 4.39 33.28
C ILE A 127 9.78 4.26 32.20
N ASP A 128 9.03 5.34 31.98
CA ASP A 128 8.11 5.47 30.85
C ASP A 128 8.89 5.89 29.61
N GLY A 129 8.94 5.02 28.59
CA GLY A 129 9.62 5.27 27.33
C GLY A 129 9.09 6.47 26.57
N THR A 130 7.79 6.80 26.72
CA THR A 130 7.20 7.96 26.05
C THR A 130 7.85 9.25 26.53
N SER A 131 8.25 9.32 27.81
CA SER A 131 8.94 10.47 28.38
C SER A 131 10.33 10.71 27.81
N LEU A 132 10.92 9.71 27.16
CA LEU A 132 12.23 9.73 26.52
C LEU A 132 12.14 9.85 25.00
N CYS A 133 10.95 9.89 24.45
CA CYS A 133 10.72 10.07 23.03
C CYS A 133 10.21 11.49 22.77
N GLY A 134 10.60 12.09 21.66
CA GLY A 134 10.03 13.34 21.18
C GLY A 134 8.57 13.17 20.74
N GLU A 135 8.03 14.16 20.04
CA GLU A 135 6.68 14.07 19.47
C GLU A 135 6.55 12.85 18.53
N GLU A 136 5.40 12.20 18.57
CA GLU A 136 5.06 11.12 17.63
C GLU A 136 5.25 11.57 16.19
N ARG A 137 5.79 10.70 15.39
CA ARG A 137 5.95 10.92 13.95
C ARG A 137 4.80 10.23 13.21
N PRO A 138 4.10 10.94 12.33
CA PRO A 138 3.04 10.32 11.55
C PRO A 138 3.61 9.16 10.73
N GLY A 139 2.85 8.08 10.64
CA GLY A 139 3.11 7.01 9.70
C GLY A 139 2.84 7.46 8.26
N VAL A 140 3.17 6.61 7.31
CA VAL A 140 2.87 6.83 5.89
C VAL A 140 1.70 5.98 5.44
N SER A 141 0.98 6.46 4.43
CA SER A 141 -0.17 5.76 3.84
C SER A 141 -0.04 5.63 2.33
N VAL A 142 -0.25 4.41 1.84
CA VAL A 142 -0.21 4.08 0.41
C VAL A 142 -1.52 3.44 0.00
N VAL A 143 -2.12 3.93 -1.07
CA VAL A 143 -3.31 3.33 -1.67
C VAL A 143 -2.97 2.77 -3.04
N TYR A 144 -3.39 1.54 -3.30
CA TYR A 144 -3.27 0.88 -4.58
C TYR A 144 -4.67 0.56 -5.14
N CYS A 145 -5.04 1.25 -6.21
CA CYS A 145 -6.26 0.98 -6.96
C CYS A 145 -5.93 0.11 -8.17
N THR A 146 -6.56 -1.07 -8.21
CA THR A 146 -6.49 -1.96 -9.38
C THR A 146 -7.45 -1.46 -10.47
N ASP A 147 -7.80 -2.32 -11.42
CA ASP A 147 -8.66 -1.99 -12.56
C ASP A 147 -10.04 -1.49 -12.10
N THR A 148 -10.44 -0.32 -12.57
CA THR A 148 -11.70 0.32 -12.17
C THR A 148 -12.11 1.44 -13.13
N VAL A 149 -13.41 1.70 -13.22
CA VAL A 149 -13.88 2.99 -13.69
C VAL A 149 -13.66 4.06 -12.62
N PHE A 150 -13.74 5.34 -13.00
CA PHE A 150 -13.79 6.43 -12.03
C PHE A 150 -14.96 6.23 -11.07
N CYS A 151 -14.68 6.15 -9.76
CA CYS A 151 -15.69 5.85 -8.74
C CYS A 151 -15.36 6.48 -7.39
N GLU A 152 -16.42 6.82 -6.65
CA GLU A 152 -16.37 7.40 -5.31
C GLU A 152 -15.58 6.51 -4.32
N ALA A 153 -15.74 5.18 -4.44
CA ALA A 153 -15.11 4.23 -3.54
C ALA A 153 -13.57 4.35 -3.56
N ALA A 154 -12.97 4.61 -4.73
CA ALA A 154 -11.54 4.84 -4.87
C ALA A 154 -11.12 6.17 -4.23
N ILE A 155 -11.92 7.24 -4.41
CA ILE A 155 -11.66 8.55 -3.83
C ILE A 155 -11.69 8.47 -2.30
N GLU A 156 -12.73 7.87 -1.73
CA GLU A 156 -12.89 7.76 -0.28
C GLU A 156 -11.76 6.94 0.37
N LEU A 157 -11.38 5.80 -0.22
CA LEU A 157 -10.28 5.00 0.30
C LEU A 157 -8.94 5.75 0.20
N ALA A 158 -8.73 6.53 -0.86
CA ALA A 158 -7.51 7.28 -1.10
C ALA A 158 -7.43 8.60 -0.31
N ARG A 159 -8.52 9.03 0.35
CA ARG A 159 -8.58 10.32 1.03
C ARG A 159 -7.40 10.56 1.95
N GLY A 160 -6.66 11.64 1.64
CA GLY A 160 -5.48 12.08 2.41
C GLY A 160 -4.28 11.14 2.39
N ALA A 161 -4.24 10.13 1.53
CA ALA A 161 -3.09 9.23 1.42
C ALA A 161 -1.83 9.96 0.96
N ASP A 162 -0.66 9.50 1.42
CA ASP A 162 0.63 10.07 0.99
C ASP A 162 0.93 9.69 -0.45
N LEU A 163 0.59 8.47 -0.86
CA LEU A 163 0.78 7.95 -2.21
C LEU A 163 -0.48 7.23 -2.70
N LEU A 164 -0.95 7.58 -3.89
CA LEU A 164 -1.94 6.83 -4.65
C LEU A 164 -1.28 6.19 -5.88
N ILE A 165 -1.38 4.88 -6.00
CA ILE A 165 -1.04 4.14 -7.22
C ILE A 165 -2.36 3.75 -7.87
N HIS A 166 -2.61 4.22 -9.10
CA HIS A 166 -3.89 4.05 -9.77
C HIS A 166 -3.70 3.58 -11.22
N GLU A 167 -4.59 2.71 -11.67
CA GLU A 167 -4.63 2.33 -13.06
C GLU A 167 -4.94 3.55 -13.96
N SER A 168 -4.40 3.55 -15.15
CA SER A 168 -4.64 4.56 -16.19
C SER A 168 -4.51 3.93 -17.56
N THR A 169 -5.39 2.96 -17.81
CA THR A 169 -5.31 2.10 -18.99
C THR A 169 -5.46 2.89 -20.28
N PHE A 170 -6.18 4.02 -20.28
CA PHE A 170 -6.51 4.80 -21.47
C PHE A 170 -6.08 6.27 -21.38
N ALA A 171 -5.81 6.88 -22.52
CA ALA A 171 -5.64 8.31 -22.65
C ALA A 171 -7.00 9.03 -22.51
N HIS A 172 -6.99 10.33 -22.20
CA HIS A 172 -8.19 11.15 -22.05
C HIS A 172 -9.15 11.05 -23.24
N GLY A 173 -8.64 11.12 -24.45
CA GLY A 173 -9.45 11.05 -25.69
C GLY A 173 -10.17 9.72 -25.90
N GLU A 174 -9.85 8.68 -25.12
CA GLU A 174 -10.45 7.34 -25.19
C GLU A 174 -11.40 7.05 -24.02
N ALA A 175 -11.97 8.08 -23.38
CA ALA A 175 -12.83 7.96 -22.18
C ALA A 175 -14.04 7.04 -22.41
N GLU A 176 -14.65 7.06 -23.61
CA GLU A 176 -15.76 6.16 -23.93
C GLU A 176 -15.31 4.69 -23.94
N MET A 177 -14.15 4.41 -24.54
CA MET A 177 -13.57 3.07 -24.53
C MET A 177 -13.19 2.63 -23.11
N ALA A 178 -12.62 3.52 -22.31
CA ALA A 178 -12.32 3.28 -20.91
C ALA A 178 -13.58 2.83 -20.16
N PHE A 179 -14.68 3.54 -20.30
CA PHE A 179 -15.96 3.18 -19.68
C PHE A 179 -16.47 1.82 -20.15
N GLN A 180 -16.48 1.56 -21.48
CA GLN A 180 -16.92 0.28 -22.04
C GLN A 180 -16.08 -0.91 -21.57
N LYS A 181 -14.79 -0.71 -21.32
CA LYS A 181 -13.86 -1.74 -20.83
C LYS A 181 -13.77 -1.77 -19.31
N GLN A 182 -14.47 -0.87 -18.64
CA GLN A 182 -14.47 -0.70 -17.18
C GLN A 182 -13.06 -0.41 -16.62
N HIS A 183 -12.38 0.53 -17.24
CA HIS A 183 -11.08 1.08 -16.86
C HIS A 183 -11.13 2.60 -16.73
N SER A 184 -10.05 3.17 -16.23
CA SER A 184 -9.87 4.62 -16.10
C SER A 184 -8.96 5.19 -17.20
N THR A 185 -9.12 6.48 -17.44
CA THR A 185 -8.16 7.28 -18.19
C THR A 185 -7.11 7.90 -17.24
N SER A 186 -6.01 8.39 -17.83
CA SER A 186 -4.99 9.18 -17.11
C SER A 186 -5.59 10.37 -16.37
N THR A 187 -6.55 11.07 -16.97
CA THR A 187 -7.24 12.22 -16.37
C THR A 187 -8.21 11.81 -15.26
N MET A 188 -8.88 10.67 -15.36
CA MET A 188 -9.72 10.12 -14.29
C MET A 188 -8.89 9.71 -13.07
N ALA A 189 -7.73 9.07 -13.27
CA ALA A 189 -6.80 8.77 -12.19
C ALA A 189 -6.30 10.04 -11.48
N ALA A 190 -5.96 11.08 -12.26
CA ALA A 190 -5.54 12.37 -11.72
C ALA A 190 -6.67 13.11 -10.98
N GLN A 191 -7.92 13.01 -11.46
CA GLN A 191 -9.08 13.54 -10.78
C GLN A 191 -9.34 12.84 -9.45
N THR A 192 -9.25 11.48 -9.42
CA THR A 192 -9.31 10.71 -8.17
C THR A 192 -8.26 11.21 -7.17
N ALA A 193 -7.03 11.43 -7.61
CA ALA A 193 -5.95 11.94 -6.78
C ALA A 193 -6.23 13.35 -6.22
N ALA A 194 -6.75 14.24 -7.06
CA ALA A 194 -7.08 15.61 -6.68
C ALA A 194 -8.26 15.66 -5.68
N GLU A 195 -9.34 14.93 -5.95
CA GLU A 195 -10.52 14.89 -5.07
C GLU A 195 -10.23 14.20 -3.74
N ALA A 196 -9.42 13.14 -3.75
CA ALA A 196 -8.95 12.49 -2.53
C ALA A 196 -7.90 13.33 -1.77
N GLY A 197 -7.32 14.33 -2.40
CA GLY A 197 -6.28 15.17 -1.82
C GLY A 197 -5.04 14.38 -1.43
N VAL A 198 -4.55 13.47 -2.28
CA VAL A 198 -3.37 12.66 -2.00
C VAL A 198 -2.06 13.47 -2.09
N GLY A 199 -0.97 12.94 -1.55
CA GLY A 199 0.34 13.59 -1.65
C GLY A 199 0.99 13.44 -3.02
N GLN A 200 0.92 12.25 -3.59
CA GLN A 200 1.51 11.91 -4.89
C GLN A 200 0.66 10.87 -5.62
N LEU A 201 0.64 10.94 -6.94
CA LEU A 201 -0.01 9.97 -7.82
C LEU A 201 1.04 9.20 -8.62
N VAL A 202 0.85 7.89 -8.75
CA VAL A 202 1.60 7.05 -9.70
C VAL A 202 0.62 6.38 -10.64
N LEU A 203 0.76 6.66 -11.93
CA LEU A 203 -0.01 6.01 -12.99
C LEU A 203 0.60 4.64 -13.31
N THR A 204 -0.24 3.63 -13.40
CA THR A 204 0.16 2.26 -13.74
C THR A 204 -0.84 1.61 -14.70
N HIS A 205 -0.62 0.36 -15.10
CA HIS A 205 -1.54 -0.43 -15.92
C HIS A 205 -1.89 0.23 -17.27
N LEU A 206 -0.89 0.82 -17.96
CA LEU A 206 -1.11 1.42 -19.27
C LEU A 206 -1.39 0.35 -20.33
N SER A 207 -2.30 0.67 -21.27
CA SER A 207 -2.55 -0.21 -22.41
C SER A 207 -1.27 -0.40 -23.26
N PRO A 208 -1.00 -1.63 -23.73
CA PRO A 208 0.15 -1.90 -24.63
C PRO A 208 0.14 -1.10 -25.94
N ARG A 209 -0.95 -0.42 -26.27
CA ARG A 209 -1.04 0.46 -27.44
C ARG A 209 -0.18 1.72 -27.33
N TYR A 210 0.14 2.15 -26.11
CA TYR A 210 0.94 3.35 -25.87
C TYR A 210 2.41 2.97 -25.77
N VAL A 211 3.06 2.92 -26.94
CA VAL A 211 4.50 2.64 -27.05
C VAL A 211 5.20 3.79 -27.78
N PRO A 212 6.50 3.97 -27.58
CA PRO A 212 7.26 4.96 -28.32
C PRO A 212 7.09 4.78 -29.85
N GLY A 213 6.78 5.87 -30.54
CA GLY A 213 6.53 5.87 -32.00
C GLY A 213 5.05 5.80 -32.40
N ASN A 214 4.14 5.52 -31.48
CA ASN A 214 2.69 5.64 -31.73
C ASN A 214 2.22 7.09 -31.57
N PRO A 215 1.06 7.47 -32.14
CA PRO A 215 0.51 8.84 -32.04
C PRO A 215 0.30 9.31 -30.60
N VAL A 216 -0.05 8.40 -29.70
CA VAL A 216 -0.16 8.62 -28.26
C VAL A 216 0.81 7.72 -27.53
N THR A 217 1.57 8.27 -26.63
CA THR A 217 2.66 7.62 -25.92
C THR A 217 2.39 7.62 -24.40
N PRO A 218 3.12 6.84 -23.59
CA PRO A 218 3.02 6.91 -22.14
C PRO A 218 3.30 8.31 -21.57
N GLN A 219 4.13 9.11 -22.26
CA GLN A 219 4.42 10.49 -21.85
C GLN A 219 3.20 11.40 -22.01
N ASP A 220 2.40 11.20 -23.06
CA ASP A 220 1.18 11.99 -23.26
C ASP A 220 0.17 11.73 -22.14
N LEU A 221 0.01 10.46 -21.72
CA LEU A 221 -0.85 10.13 -20.55
C LEU A 221 -0.35 10.78 -19.25
N LEU A 222 0.96 10.81 -19.05
CA LEU A 222 1.57 11.49 -17.92
C LEU A 222 1.30 13.01 -17.95
N ASP A 223 1.42 13.62 -19.13
CA ASP A 223 1.22 15.06 -19.30
C ASP A 223 -0.27 15.44 -19.10
N GLU A 224 -1.20 14.63 -19.62
CA GLU A 224 -2.64 14.75 -19.35
C GLU A 224 -2.95 14.72 -17.86
N ALA A 225 -2.38 13.75 -17.14
CA ALA A 225 -2.59 13.64 -15.69
C ALA A 225 -1.97 14.80 -14.92
N LYS A 226 -0.75 15.23 -15.28
CA LYS A 226 -0.06 16.36 -14.64
C LYS A 226 -0.77 17.68 -14.80
N ALA A 227 -1.55 17.86 -15.87
CA ALA A 227 -2.37 19.05 -16.06
C ALA A 227 -3.46 19.19 -14.98
N ILE A 228 -3.90 18.08 -14.35
CA ILE A 228 -4.89 18.03 -13.29
C ILE A 228 -4.20 17.90 -11.91
N PHE A 229 -3.27 16.97 -11.80
CA PHE A 229 -2.54 16.69 -10.56
C PHE A 229 -1.02 16.71 -10.82
N PRO A 230 -0.34 17.84 -10.59
CA PRO A 230 1.06 18.04 -10.99
C PRO A 230 2.06 17.04 -10.38
N ASN A 231 1.81 16.59 -9.13
CA ASN A 231 2.69 15.61 -8.46
C ASN A 231 2.38 14.18 -8.91
N THR A 232 2.47 13.94 -10.22
CA THR A 232 2.20 12.64 -10.84
C THR A 232 3.48 12.05 -11.42
N LEU A 233 3.67 10.76 -11.22
CA LEU A 233 4.72 9.94 -11.84
C LEU A 233 4.09 8.86 -12.72
N LEU A 234 4.88 8.36 -13.67
CA LEU A 234 4.55 7.17 -14.44
C LEU A 234 5.33 5.97 -13.87
N ALA A 235 4.62 4.89 -13.57
CA ALA A 235 5.25 3.64 -13.13
C ALA A 235 6.14 3.05 -14.24
N LYS A 236 7.25 2.47 -13.82
CA LYS A 236 8.14 1.64 -14.66
C LYS A 236 8.71 0.53 -13.77
N ASP A 237 9.14 -0.55 -14.42
CA ASP A 237 9.78 -1.65 -13.71
C ASP A 237 10.95 -1.14 -12.86
N PHE A 238 11.04 -1.63 -11.63
CA PHE A 238 12.05 -1.24 -10.63
C PHE A 238 12.00 0.22 -10.18
N LEU A 239 10.91 0.95 -10.42
CA LEU A 239 10.73 2.27 -9.82
C LEU A 239 10.67 2.14 -8.30
N SER A 240 11.53 2.89 -7.61
CA SER A 240 11.53 3.01 -6.16
C SER A 240 11.09 4.41 -5.76
N ILE A 241 10.17 4.51 -4.81
CA ILE A 241 9.63 5.78 -4.31
C ILE A 241 9.81 5.81 -2.79
N ASP A 242 10.46 6.84 -2.29
CA ASP A 242 10.56 7.10 -0.86
C ASP A 242 9.32 7.90 -0.42
N VAL A 243 8.33 7.20 0.14
CA VAL A 243 7.08 7.81 0.59
C VAL A 243 7.32 8.52 1.91
N LYS A 244 6.99 9.81 1.96
CA LYS A 244 7.11 10.64 3.17
C LYS A 244 5.73 11.01 3.68
N PRO A 245 5.54 11.05 5.02
CA PRO A 245 4.30 11.53 5.59
C PRO A 245 4.04 12.97 5.13
N ARG A 246 2.79 13.26 4.84
CA ARG A 246 2.38 14.64 4.55
C ARG A 246 2.45 15.46 5.84
N CYS A 247 3.10 16.61 5.77
CA CYS A 247 2.95 17.59 6.83
C CYS A 247 1.48 18.05 6.83
N ASN A 248 0.72 17.67 7.83
CA ASN A 248 -0.58 18.29 8.07
C ASN A 248 -0.31 19.77 8.38
N SER A 249 -0.48 20.62 7.37
CA SER A 249 -0.58 22.05 7.60
C SER A 249 -1.88 22.27 8.40
N SER A 250 -1.72 22.44 9.71
CA SER A 250 -2.78 22.90 10.61
C SER A 250 -3.29 24.27 10.19
#